data_ac61830e1180006bc0c40c8a5670d200
#
_entry.id   ac61830e1180006bc0c40c8a5670d200
#
_cell.length_a   1.000
_cell.length_b   1.000
_cell.length_c   1.000
_cell.angle_alpha   90.00
_cell.angle_beta   90.00
_cell.angle_gamma   90.00
#
_symmetry.space_group_name_H-M   'P 1'
#
loop_
_entity.id
_entity.type
_entity.pdbx_description
1 polymer ?
#
loop_
_entity_poly.entity_id
_entity_poly.type
_entity_poly.pdbx_seq_one_letter_code
_entity_poly.pdbx_strand_id
1 'polypeptide(L)'
;MSILFEPITIGTLQLPNRIMRSATAERLVTLETGAPRPKLGRLYHALAKGGVGLIVTGHAYVERSGRTHAEMSSIAQDELIPIWREVIRPAQRAGARVMMQINHGGANCSPAVTPEPLSPSGVAAPNMAKSRAMTEEELLRIVASFGQAARRVREAGFDGLQLHGAHGYLISQFLVPATNHRDDQGCSILQPCWGGDAERRRAFLKAVALEVRKQVGDDYPVWIKLGVAGLREMGLTISEGAQVARACAEYRINCVEISFAIGMPEGLDTRGEAPLLPLAQAVRQAVGPSYPLALVNGFRSRAVMEEVLTSGVVQLISLCRPLIAEPDLPNKMREGRSVQVVCVRCDRCWPEKPGKGIACHNEKVQEALR
;
A
#
# COMPACT_ATOMS: atom_id res chain seq x y z
N MET A 1 16.94 -7.62 -24.26
CA MET A 1 16.71 -6.53 -23.27
C MET A 1 16.18 -7.16 -22.00
N SER A 2 16.42 -6.55 -20.84
CA SER A 2 15.95 -7.08 -19.56
C SER A 2 14.46 -6.81 -19.39
N ILE A 3 13.67 -7.83 -19.05
CA ILE A 3 12.23 -7.75 -18.77
C ILE A 3 11.91 -6.67 -17.71
N LEU A 4 12.82 -6.40 -16.77
CA LEU A 4 12.65 -5.43 -15.69
C LEU A 4 12.41 -4.00 -16.23
N PHE A 5 12.97 -3.67 -17.39
CA PHE A 5 12.91 -2.34 -18.01
C PHE A 5 11.97 -2.28 -19.21
N GLU A 6 11.25 -3.36 -19.50
CA GLU A 6 10.23 -3.37 -20.53
C GLU A 6 8.96 -2.66 -20.06
N PRO A 7 8.30 -1.87 -20.91
CA PRO A 7 7.02 -1.27 -20.58
C PRO A 7 5.95 -2.34 -20.36
N ILE A 8 4.94 -1.99 -19.57
CA ILE A 8 3.78 -2.87 -19.33
C ILE A 8 2.51 -2.04 -19.17
N THR A 9 1.38 -2.60 -19.61
CA THR A 9 0.05 -2.02 -19.37
C THR A 9 -0.71 -2.88 -18.36
N ILE A 10 -1.27 -2.25 -17.32
CA ILE A 10 -2.11 -2.90 -16.31
C ILE A 10 -3.46 -2.18 -16.26
N GLY A 11 -4.49 -2.83 -16.78
CA GLY A 11 -5.76 -2.16 -17.07
C GLY A 11 -5.53 -1.03 -18.08
N THR A 12 -5.86 0.19 -17.71
CA THR A 12 -5.64 1.40 -18.53
C THR A 12 -4.29 2.09 -18.24
N LEU A 13 -3.55 1.64 -17.23
CA LEU A 13 -2.30 2.27 -16.79
C LEU A 13 -1.10 1.73 -17.57
N GLN A 14 -0.46 2.58 -18.36
CA GLN A 14 0.79 2.29 -19.05
C GLN A 14 1.98 2.70 -18.19
N LEU A 15 2.88 1.75 -17.92
CA LEU A 15 4.10 1.93 -17.13
C LEU A 15 5.33 1.81 -18.04
N PRO A 16 6.35 2.68 -17.89
CA PRO A 16 7.55 2.67 -18.73
C PRO A 16 8.49 1.50 -18.42
N ASN A 17 8.32 0.84 -17.28
CA ASN A 17 9.07 -0.33 -16.85
C ASN A 17 8.32 -1.06 -15.72
N ARG A 18 8.89 -2.17 -15.21
CA ARG A 18 8.27 -3.02 -14.19
C ARG A 18 8.76 -2.74 -12.75
N ILE A 19 9.38 -1.58 -12.52
CA ILE A 19 9.84 -1.17 -11.19
C ILE A 19 8.90 -0.15 -10.59
N MET A 20 8.33 -0.47 -9.42
CA MET A 20 7.53 0.47 -8.67
C MET A 20 8.15 0.79 -7.30
N ARG A 21 7.98 2.04 -6.86
CA ARG A 21 8.20 2.42 -5.47
C ARG A 21 6.98 2.04 -4.66
N SER A 22 7.15 1.09 -3.76
CA SER A 22 6.13 0.72 -2.79
C SER A 22 5.77 1.89 -1.87
N ALA A 23 4.50 1.98 -1.49
CA ALA A 23 4.03 2.98 -0.54
C ALA A 23 4.88 2.98 0.74
N THR A 24 5.35 4.14 1.13
CA THR A 24 6.23 4.34 2.29
C THR A 24 5.91 5.69 2.90
N ALA A 25 5.62 5.75 4.21
CA ALA A 25 5.32 7.00 4.91
C ALA A 25 6.52 7.95 4.87
N GLU A 26 6.47 8.97 4.03
CA GLU A 26 7.56 9.92 3.82
C GLU A 26 7.75 10.90 4.98
N ARG A 27 6.72 11.14 5.79
CA ARG A 27 6.72 12.09 6.90
C ARG A 27 7.09 13.52 6.48
N LEU A 28 6.63 13.94 5.31
CA LEU A 28 6.91 15.24 4.69
C LEU A 28 5.62 16.05 4.49
N VAL A 29 4.86 16.23 5.58
CA VAL A 29 3.58 16.94 5.59
C VAL A 29 3.57 18.03 6.66
N THR A 30 2.58 18.93 6.61
CA THR A 30 2.22 19.82 7.71
C THR A 30 1.49 19.03 8.79
N LEU A 31 1.83 19.27 10.06
CA LEU A 31 1.30 18.46 11.16
C LEU A 31 -0.20 18.68 11.39
N GLU A 32 -0.70 19.88 11.12
CA GLU A 32 -2.08 20.27 11.37
C GLU A 32 -3.04 19.59 10.37
N THR A 33 -2.72 19.68 9.08
CA THR A 33 -3.62 19.30 7.98
C THR A 33 -3.25 17.99 7.30
N GLY A 34 -2.01 17.51 7.45
CA GLY A 34 -1.48 16.40 6.65
C GLY A 34 -1.22 16.78 5.20
N ALA A 35 -1.23 18.08 4.85
CA ALA A 35 -0.92 18.57 3.52
C ALA A 35 0.55 18.29 3.16
N PRO A 36 0.84 17.83 1.93
CA PRO A 36 2.20 17.54 1.51
C PRO A 36 3.02 18.83 1.40
N ARG A 37 4.29 18.75 1.83
CA ARG A 37 5.25 19.86 1.68
C ARG A 37 5.97 19.78 0.33
N PRO A 38 6.48 20.90 -0.21
CA PRO A 38 7.21 20.91 -1.50
C PRO A 38 8.40 19.93 -1.56
N LYS A 39 9.02 19.62 -0.40
CA LYS A 39 10.09 18.63 -0.30
C LYS A 39 9.64 17.23 -0.75
N LEU A 40 8.36 16.87 -0.56
CA LEU A 40 7.80 15.62 -1.04
C LEU A 40 7.79 15.54 -2.58
N GLY A 41 7.43 16.64 -3.25
CA GLY A 41 7.49 16.72 -4.71
C GLY A 41 8.92 16.56 -5.26
N ARG A 42 9.92 17.13 -4.56
CA ARG A 42 11.34 16.91 -4.92
C ARG A 42 11.77 15.45 -4.78
N LEU A 43 11.31 14.77 -3.74
CA LEU A 43 11.56 13.33 -3.56
C LEU A 43 10.96 12.51 -4.72
N TYR A 44 9.70 12.75 -5.06
CA TYR A 44 9.05 12.03 -6.17
C TYR A 44 9.70 12.34 -7.51
N HIS A 45 10.09 13.59 -7.75
CA HIS A 45 10.83 13.97 -8.96
C HIS A 45 12.19 13.25 -9.05
N ALA A 46 12.93 13.14 -7.94
CA ALA A 46 14.21 12.42 -7.91
C ALA A 46 14.03 10.92 -8.23
N LEU A 47 13.00 10.28 -7.69
CA LEU A 47 12.65 8.89 -8.00
C LEU A 47 12.30 8.70 -9.48
N ALA A 48 11.48 9.61 -10.06
CA ALA A 48 11.12 9.57 -11.47
C ALA A 48 12.33 9.76 -12.37
N LYS A 49 13.18 10.74 -12.09
CA LYS A 49 14.47 10.95 -12.79
C LYS A 49 15.40 9.75 -12.64
N GLY A 50 15.32 9.05 -11.51
CA GLY A 50 16.07 7.83 -11.23
C GLY A 50 15.58 6.59 -11.97
N GLY A 51 14.48 6.71 -12.74
CA GLY A 51 13.97 5.64 -13.59
C GLY A 51 12.88 4.77 -12.96
N VAL A 52 12.29 5.17 -11.82
CA VAL A 52 11.14 4.47 -11.24
C VAL A 52 9.93 4.64 -12.15
N GLY A 53 9.32 3.54 -12.59
CA GLY A 53 8.17 3.55 -13.50
C GLY A 53 6.85 3.95 -12.84
N LEU A 54 6.64 3.51 -11.60
CA LEU A 54 5.46 3.83 -10.81
C LEU A 54 5.87 4.23 -9.39
N ILE A 55 5.37 5.36 -8.92
CA ILE A 55 5.52 5.83 -7.54
C ILE A 55 4.17 5.71 -6.83
N VAL A 56 4.10 4.88 -5.77
CA VAL A 56 2.97 4.89 -4.84
C VAL A 56 3.36 5.74 -3.64
N THR A 57 2.54 6.76 -3.33
CA THR A 57 2.80 7.66 -2.19
C THR A 57 2.75 6.91 -0.87
N GLY A 58 3.29 7.47 0.19
CA GLY A 58 2.93 7.06 1.55
C GLY A 58 1.41 7.16 1.76
N HIS A 59 0.91 6.36 2.69
CA HIS A 59 -0.53 6.28 2.92
C HIS A 59 -1.11 7.62 3.40
N ALA A 60 -2.23 8.03 2.79
CA ALA A 60 -2.99 9.21 3.18
C ALA A 60 -4.29 8.80 3.89
N TYR A 61 -4.63 9.46 5.02
CA TYR A 61 -5.89 9.16 5.68
C TYR A 61 -7.07 9.75 4.90
N VAL A 62 -8.18 8.97 4.85
CA VAL A 62 -9.42 9.33 4.15
C VAL A 62 -10.34 10.19 5.01
N GLU A 63 -10.22 10.09 6.34
CA GLU A 63 -10.86 10.93 7.34
C GLU A 63 -10.01 10.98 8.62
N ARG A 64 -10.25 11.98 9.48
CA ARG A 64 -9.39 12.27 10.63
C ARG A 64 -9.33 11.14 11.66
N SER A 65 -10.39 10.38 11.85
CA SER A 65 -10.43 9.22 12.74
C SER A 65 -9.49 8.08 12.31
N GLY A 66 -9.05 8.09 11.05
CA GLY A 66 -8.09 7.13 10.49
C GLY A 66 -6.63 7.58 10.51
N ARG A 67 -6.31 8.72 11.13
CA ARG A 67 -4.95 9.25 11.20
C ARG A 67 -4.08 8.46 12.17
N THR A 68 -3.04 7.78 11.66
CA THR A 68 -2.19 6.88 12.46
C THR A 68 -1.11 7.57 13.27
N HIS A 69 -0.53 8.65 12.74
CA HIS A 69 0.53 9.43 13.39
C HIS A 69 0.52 10.88 12.90
N ALA A 70 1.16 11.78 13.65
CA ALA A 70 1.12 13.23 13.38
C ALA A 70 1.63 13.63 11.99
N GLU A 71 2.55 12.87 11.41
CA GLU A 71 3.15 13.14 10.09
C GLU A 71 2.50 12.32 8.96
N MET A 72 1.28 11.80 9.16
CA MET A 72 0.55 11.08 8.12
C MET A 72 -0.03 12.05 7.11
N SER A 73 0.12 11.73 5.83
CA SER A 73 -0.51 12.47 4.71
C SER A 73 -2.03 12.41 4.77
N SER A 74 -2.69 13.41 4.20
CA SER A 74 -4.15 13.53 4.13
C SER A 74 -4.65 13.65 2.70
N ILE A 75 -5.86 13.14 2.47
CA ILE A 75 -6.72 13.42 1.32
C ILE A 75 -8.18 13.60 1.78
N ALA A 76 -8.37 13.95 3.04
CA ALA A 76 -9.68 14.04 3.67
C ALA A 76 -10.49 15.29 3.28
N GLN A 77 -9.87 16.29 2.65
CA GLN A 77 -10.47 17.60 2.37
C GLN A 77 -10.19 18.05 0.94
N ASP A 78 -11.10 18.80 0.34
CA ASP A 78 -11.01 19.24 -1.07
C ASP A 78 -9.88 20.26 -1.28
N GLU A 79 -9.53 21.04 -0.26
CA GLU A 79 -8.44 22.02 -0.27
C GLU A 79 -7.07 21.37 -0.54
N LEU A 80 -6.95 20.07 -0.32
CA LEU A 80 -5.72 19.33 -0.60
C LEU A 80 -5.54 18.97 -2.08
N ILE A 81 -6.60 19.03 -2.89
CA ILE A 81 -6.57 18.68 -4.31
C ILE A 81 -5.52 19.50 -5.07
N PRO A 82 -5.55 20.85 -5.05
CA PRO A 82 -4.55 21.65 -5.76
C PRO A 82 -3.13 21.45 -5.21
N ILE A 83 -2.97 21.23 -3.90
CA ILE A 83 -1.66 21.04 -3.27
C ILE A 83 -1.04 19.73 -3.75
N TRP A 84 -1.79 18.62 -3.76
CA TRP A 84 -1.32 17.34 -4.28
C TRP A 84 -0.99 17.39 -5.76
N ARG A 85 -1.81 18.09 -6.56
CA ARG A 85 -1.54 18.27 -8.00
C ARG A 85 -0.16 18.88 -8.25
N GLU A 86 0.20 19.92 -7.52
CA GLU A 86 1.51 20.56 -7.65
C GLU A 86 2.66 19.66 -7.20
N VAL A 87 2.44 18.82 -6.19
CA VAL A 87 3.46 17.91 -5.65
C VAL A 87 3.78 16.77 -6.61
N ILE A 88 2.79 16.20 -7.32
CA ILE A 88 3.01 15.03 -8.17
C ILE A 88 3.44 15.39 -9.61
N ARG A 89 3.01 16.54 -10.10
CA ARG A 89 3.26 16.99 -11.49
C ARG A 89 4.73 16.91 -11.92
N PRO A 90 5.75 17.29 -11.10
CA PRO A 90 7.15 17.17 -11.51
C PRO A 90 7.58 15.71 -11.78
N ALA A 91 7.10 14.75 -11.00
CA ALA A 91 7.40 13.33 -11.22
C ALA A 91 6.73 12.79 -12.49
N GLN A 92 5.47 13.17 -12.74
CA GLN A 92 4.73 12.79 -13.95
C GLN A 92 5.40 13.36 -15.20
N ARG A 93 5.83 14.63 -15.18
CA ARG A 93 6.59 15.26 -16.29
C ARG A 93 7.94 14.59 -16.54
N ALA A 94 8.53 13.97 -15.51
CA ALA A 94 9.76 13.20 -15.62
C ALA A 94 9.53 11.75 -16.12
N GLY A 95 8.29 11.37 -16.44
CA GLY A 95 7.92 10.10 -17.07
C GLY A 95 7.44 9.00 -16.11
N ALA A 96 7.44 9.20 -14.80
CA ALA A 96 6.86 8.24 -13.85
C ALA A 96 5.33 8.38 -13.80
N ARG A 97 4.64 7.28 -13.49
CA ARG A 97 3.25 7.31 -13.03
C ARG A 97 3.21 7.46 -11.52
N VAL A 98 2.17 8.14 -11.00
CA VAL A 98 2.04 8.40 -9.56
C VAL A 98 0.65 7.98 -9.09
N MET A 99 0.59 7.06 -8.12
CA MET A 99 -0.64 6.64 -7.46
C MET A 99 -0.63 7.07 -6.00
N MET A 100 -1.79 7.42 -5.44
CA MET A 100 -1.93 7.67 -4.01
C MET A 100 -2.39 6.40 -3.30
N GLN A 101 -1.71 6.02 -2.21
CA GLN A 101 -2.25 5.02 -1.29
C GLN A 101 -3.18 5.69 -0.28
N ILE A 102 -4.46 5.26 -0.24
CA ILE A 102 -5.47 5.75 0.70
C ILE A 102 -5.74 4.73 1.80
N ASN A 103 -5.94 5.23 3.03
CA ASN A 103 -5.96 4.40 4.23
C ASN A 103 -6.87 4.96 5.33
N HIS A 104 -7.29 4.07 6.22
CA HIS A 104 -7.80 4.36 7.56
C HIS A 104 -7.06 3.47 8.57
N GLY A 105 -6.50 4.08 9.61
CA GLY A 105 -5.62 3.36 10.56
C GLY A 105 -6.30 2.29 11.39
N GLY A 106 -7.60 2.46 11.69
CA GLY A 106 -8.27 1.54 12.61
C GLY A 106 -7.63 1.58 13.99
N ALA A 107 -7.52 0.42 14.64
CA ALA A 107 -6.82 0.25 15.92
C ALA A 107 -5.32 0.59 15.84
N ASN A 108 -4.76 0.74 14.63
CA ASN A 108 -3.35 1.11 14.44
C ASN A 108 -3.12 2.63 14.48
N CYS A 109 -4.14 3.40 14.87
CA CYS A 109 -4.01 4.82 15.14
C CYS A 109 -3.33 5.03 16.50
N SER A 110 -2.34 5.96 16.54
CA SER A 110 -1.75 6.38 17.80
C SER A 110 -2.75 7.20 18.61
N PRO A 111 -3.00 6.88 19.90
CA PRO A 111 -3.87 7.69 20.75
C PRO A 111 -3.44 9.15 20.89
N ALA A 112 -2.17 9.46 20.64
CA ALA A 112 -1.66 10.82 20.65
C ALA A 112 -2.24 11.72 19.54
N VAL A 113 -2.78 11.14 18.46
CA VAL A 113 -3.37 11.90 17.34
C VAL A 113 -4.82 11.52 17.06
N THR A 114 -5.23 10.35 17.49
CA THR A 114 -6.60 9.82 17.42
C THR A 114 -6.93 9.24 18.78
N PRO A 115 -7.44 10.06 19.73
CA PRO A 115 -7.61 9.65 21.13
C PRO A 115 -8.46 8.41 21.35
N GLU A 116 -9.45 8.18 20.49
CA GLU A 116 -10.30 6.99 20.51
C GLU A 116 -10.20 6.26 19.17
N PRO A 117 -9.19 5.36 19.01
CA PRO A 117 -9.09 4.56 17.79
C PRO A 117 -10.31 3.66 17.60
N LEU A 118 -10.75 3.53 16.36
CA LEU A 118 -11.88 2.70 15.95
C LEU A 118 -11.38 1.39 15.36
N SER A 119 -12.08 0.29 15.60
CA SER A 119 -11.76 -1.02 15.01
C SER A 119 -13.03 -1.79 14.66
N PRO A 120 -12.92 -2.92 13.92
CA PRO A 120 -14.12 -3.71 13.60
C PRO A 120 -14.94 -4.11 14.81
N SER A 121 -14.34 -4.56 15.90
CA SER A 121 -15.03 -5.19 17.03
C SER A 121 -14.52 -4.77 18.42
N GLY A 122 -13.71 -3.71 18.52
CA GLY A 122 -13.09 -3.30 19.79
C GLY A 122 -11.92 -4.20 20.23
N VAL A 123 -11.62 -5.25 19.49
CA VAL A 123 -10.50 -6.16 19.75
C VAL A 123 -9.29 -5.72 18.93
N ALA A 124 -8.17 -5.54 19.61
CA ALA A 124 -6.91 -5.18 18.99
C ALA A 124 -5.96 -6.41 18.96
N ALA A 125 -5.23 -6.58 17.86
CA ALA A 125 -4.13 -7.53 17.81
C ALA A 125 -2.97 -7.05 18.70
N PRO A 126 -2.02 -7.94 19.05
CA PRO A 126 -0.83 -7.56 19.80
C PRO A 126 -0.15 -6.31 19.19
N ASN A 127 0.28 -5.39 20.05
CA ASN A 127 0.91 -4.12 19.70
C ASN A 127 0.01 -3.06 19.01
N MET A 128 -1.30 -3.28 18.94
CA MET A 128 -2.26 -2.25 18.55
C MET A 128 -2.80 -1.48 19.76
N ALA A 129 -3.29 -0.26 19.54
CA ALA A 129 -3.91 0.53 20.59
C ALA A 129 -5.24 -0.08 21.02
N LYS A 130 -5.61 0.14 22.31
CA LYS A 130 -6.99 -0.11 22.76
C LYS A 130 -7.93 0.72 21.88
N SER A 131 -8.96 0.08 21.36
CA SER A 131 -9.88 0.68 20.41
C SER A 131 -11.33 0.37 20.79
N ARG A 132 -12.25 1.17 20.28
CA ARG A 132 -13.69 0.93 20.38
C ARG A 132 -14.20 0.25 19.10
N ALA A 133 -15.20 -0.60 19.23
CA ALA A 133 -15.93 -1.14 18.09
C ALA A 133 -16.67 -0.03 17.35
N MET A 134 -16.64 -0.08 16.02
CA MET A 134 -17.39 0.85 15.16
C MET A 134 -18.88 0.54 15.23
N THR A 135 -19.70 1.60 15.26
CA THR A 135 -21.14 1.50 14.97
C THR A 135 -21.38 1.28 13.48
N GLU A 136 -22.59 0.88 13.09
CA GLU A 136 -22.98 0.73 11.68
C GLU A 136 -22.87 2.07 10.92
N GLU A 137 -23.31 3.15 11.54
CA GLU A 137 -23.21 4.49 10.97
C GLU A 137 -21.76 4.91 10.69
N GLU A 138 -20.86 4.62 11.62
CA GLU A 138 -19.43 4.88 11.45
C GLU A 138 -18.82 4.05 10.32
N LEU A 139 -19.22 2.78 10.20
CA LEU A 139 -18.79 1.92 9.09
C LEU A 139 -19.19 2.50 7.74
N LEU A 140 -20.46 2.85 7.58
CA LEU A 140 -20.99 3.43 6.33
C LEU A 140 -20.36 4.80 6.03
N ARG A 141 -20.13 5.63 7.04
CA ARG A 141 -19.44 6.91 6.92
C ARG A 141 -17.99 6.72 6.45
N ILE A 142 -17.27 5.76 7.01
CA ILE A 142 -15.88 5.47 6.62
C ILE A 142 -15.83 4.92 5.19
N VAL A 143 -16.74 4.04 4.79
CA VAL A 143 -16.88 3.58 3.39
C VAL A 143 -17.06 4.77 2.45
N ALA A 144 -17.99 5.69 2.78
CA ALA A 144 -18.20 6.91 2.00
C ALA A 144 -16.95 7.80 1.95
N SER A 145 -16.18 7.89 3.06
CA SER A 145 -14.94 8.65 3.13
C SER A 145 -13.84 8.09 2.20
N PHE A 146 -13.75 6.77 2.03
CA PHE A 146 -12.89 6.15 1.00
C PHE A 146 -13.31 6.57 -0.41
N GLY A 147 -14.62 6.60 -0.71
CA GLY A 147 -15.13 7.08 -1.99
C GLY A 147 -14.78 8.54 -2.24
N GLN A 148 -15.02 9.42 -1.28
CA GLN A 148 -14.69 10.84 -1.42
C GLN A 148 -13.18 11.07 -1.54
N ALA A 149 -12.36 10.29 -0.84
CA ALA A 149 -10.91 10.31 -1.02
C ALA A 149 -10.51 9.90 -2.44
N ALA A 150 -11.11 8.86 -2.99
CA ALA A 150 -10.88 8.42 -4.37
C ALA A 150 -11.24 9.51 -5.40
N ARG A 151 -12.37 10.19 -5.25
CA ARG A 151 -12.73 11.36 -6.06
C ARG A 151 -11.65 12.43 -6.02
N ARG A 152 -11.20 12.81 -4.81
CA ARG A 152 -10.14 13.83 -4.65
C ARG A 152 -8.82 13.41 -5.28
N VAL A 153 -8.43 12.14 -5.14
CA VAL A 153 -7.23 11.58 -5.79
C VAL A 153 -7.32 11.73 -7.30
N ARG A 154 -8.45 11.38 -7.92
CA ARG A 154 -8.67 11.55 -9.36
C ARG A 154 -8.63 13.02 -9.77
N GLU A 155 -9.31 13.90 -9.04
CA GLU A 155 -9.33 15.35 -9.31
C GLU A 155 -7.96 16.02 -9.12
N ALA A 156 -7.14 15.51 -8.19
CA ALA A 156 -5.75 15.97 -8.03
C ALA A 156 -4.85 15.57 -9.21
N GLY A 157 -5.30 14.66 -10.07
CA GLY A 157 -4.59 14.24 -11.28
C GLY A 157 -3.60 13.12 -11.07
N PHE A 158 -3.79 12.29 -10.05
CA PHE A 158 -3.04 11.03 -9.91
C PHE A 158 -3.38 10.07 -11.04
N ASP A 159 -2.42 9.24 -11.44
CA ASP A 159 -2.59 8.21 -12.47
C ASP A 159 -3.41 6.99 -11.98
N GLY A 160 -3.73 6.93 -10.69
CA GLY A 160 -4.53 5.90 -10.06
C GLY A 160 -4.47 6.00 -8.54
N LEU A 161 -5.10 5.05 -7.85
CA LEU A 161 -5.04 4.92 -6.41
C LEU A 161 -4.77 3.48 -5.96
N GLN A 162 -4.26 3.32 -4.74
CA GLN A 162 -4.05 2.04 -4.09
C GLN A 162 -4.75 2.02 -2.74
N LEU A 163 -5.62 1.04 -2.51
CA LEU A 163 -6.21 0.77 -1.20
C LEU A 163 -5.16 0.13 -0.29
N HIS A 164 -5.11 0.53 0.97
CA HIS A 164 -4.23 -0.11 1.95
C HIS A 164 -4.96 -1.24 2.68
N GLY A 165 -4.82 -2.46 2.20
CA GLY A 165 -5.41 -3.69 2.75
C GLY A 165 -4.40 -4.59 3.47
N ALA A 166 -3.32 -4.03 4.06
CA ALA A 166 -2.23 -4.76 4.68
C ALA A 166 -1.81 -4.15 6.03
N HIS A 167 -0.81 -4.73 6.68
CA HIS A 167 -0.06 -4.20 7.83
C HIS A 167 -0.92 -3.84 9.05
N GLY A 168 -2.07 -4.51 9.22
CA GLY A 168 -2.95 -4.28 10.37
C GLY A 168 -3.70 -2.95 10.35
N TYR A 169 -3.84 -2.30 9.19
CA TYR A 169 -4.74 -1.16 9.04
C TYR A 169 -6.19 -1.61 8.83
N LEU A 170 -7.13 -0.70 8.79
CA LEU A 170 -8.55 -1.00 8.95
C LEU A 170 -9.07 -2.10 8.02
N ILE A 171 -8.79 -2.04 6.72
CA ILE A 171 -9.21 -3.09 5.77
C ILE A 171 -8.61 -4.45 6.18
N SER A 172 -7.32 -4.48 6.55
CA SER A 172 -6.66 -5.70 7.04
C SER A 172 -7.29 -6.20 8.35
N GLN A 173 -7.69 -5.29 9.25
CA GLN A 173 -8.34 -5.66 10.51
C GLN A 173 -9.71 -6.31 10.28
N PHE A 174 -10.46 -5.91 9.25
CA PHE A 174 -11.70 -6.59 8.89
C PHE A 174 -11.48 -7.99 8.36
N LEU A 175 -10.41 -8.22 7.60
CA LEU A 175 -10.11 -9.50 6.98
C LEU A 175 -9.59 -10.54 7.98
N VAL A 176 -8.90 -10.11 9.04
CA VAL A 176 -8.20 -11.01 9.99
C VAL A 176 -9.13 -11.43 11.14
N PRO A 177 -9.31 -12.75 11.36
CA PRO A 177 -10.17 -13.26 12.44
C PRO A 177 -9.81 -12.71 13.82
N ALA A 178 -8.52 -12.58 14.15
CA ALA A 178 -8.04 -12.08 15.44
C ALA A 178 -8.53 -10.65 15.78
N THR A 179 -8.92 -9.85 14.81
CA THR A 179 -9.32 -8.45 15.00
C THR A 179 -10.76 -8.16 14.61
N ASN A 180 -11.43 -9.09 13.93
CA ASN A 180 -12.82 -8.95 13.53
C ASN A 180 -13.67 -10.04 14.19
N HIS A 181 -14.10 -9.75 15.41
CA HIS A 181 -15.00 -10.60 16.20
C HIS A 181 -16.46 -10.10 16.13
N ARG A 182 -16.82 -9.35 15.08
CA ARG A 182 -18.21 -8.95 14.95
C ARG A 182 -19.10 -10.19 14.82
N ASP A 183 -20.05 -10.28 15.73
CA ASP A 183 -21.15 -11.22 15.66
C ASP A 183 -22.37 -10.44 15.15
N ASP A 184 -22.50 -10.39 13.84
CA ASP A 184 -23.59 -9.68 13.17
C ASP A 184 -24.82 -10.61 13.10
N GLN A 185 -25.25 -11.14 14.25
CA GLN A 185 -26.50 -11.91 14.38
C GLN A 185 -27.66 -11.03 13.95
N GLY A 186 -28.44 -11.49 12.98
CA GLY A 186 -29.57 -10.77 12.47
C GLY A 186 -29.31 -9.88 11.25
N CYS A 187 -28.19 -10.05 10.56
CA CYS A 187 -27.97 -9.38 9.28
C CYS A 187 -29.10 -9.68 8.30
N SER A 188 -29.53 -8.67 7.59
CA SER A 188 -30.53 -8.77 6.53
C SER A 188 -29.91 -8.38 5.17
N ILE A 189 -30.67 -8.55 4.10
CA ILE A 189 -30.30 -8.04 2.78
C ILE A 189 -30.04 -6.53 2.80
N LEU A 190 -30.65 -5.81 3.75
CA LEU A 190 -30.54 -4.36 3.92
C LEU A 190 -29.38 -3.95 4.85
N GLN A 191 -28.83 -4.88 5.64
CA GLN A 191 -27.71 -4.64 6.56
C GLN A 191 -26.64 -5.70 6.33
N PRO A 192 -25.54 -5.37 5.65
CA PRO A 192 -24.48 -6.32 5.36
C PRO A 192 -23.83 -6.81 6.66
N CYS A 193 -23.49 -8.09 6.70
CA CYS A 193 -22.67 -8.65 7.77
C CYS A 193 -21.21 -8.27 7.56
N TRP A 194 -20.61 -7.66 8.55
CA TRP A 194 -19.22 -7.18 8.49
C TRP A 194 -18.21 -8.14 9.13
N GLY A 195 -18.67 -9.22 9.77
CA GLY A 195 -17.84 -10.19 10.48
C GLY A 195 -18.42 -11.61 10.46
N GLY A 196 -17.75 -12.53 11.17
CA GLY A 196 -18.08 -13.95 11.18
C GLY A 196 -17.18 -14.78 10.28
N ASP A 197 -17.73 -15.47 9.26
CA ASP A 197 -16.95 -16.29 8.34
C ASP A 197 -16.06 -15.48 7.39
N ALA A 198 -15.20 -16.17 6.66
CA ALA A 198 -14.23 -15.54 5.76
C ALA A 198 -14.87 -14.71 4.63
N GLU A 199 -16.09 -15.05 4.20
CA GLU A 199 -16.79 -14.29 3.19
C GLU A 199 -17.33 -12.97 3.75
N ARG A 200 -17.96 -13.02 4.92
CA ARG A 200 -18.51 -11.83 5.61
C ARG A 200 -17.40 -10.88 6.02
N ARG A 201 -16.23 -11.37 6.46
CA ARG A 201 -15.07 -10.51 6.75
C ARG A 201 -14.58 -9.72 5.54
N ARG A 202 -14.89 -10.14 4.30
CA ARG A 202 -14.58 -9.39 3.06
C ARG A 202 -15.58 -8.28 2.76
N ALA A 203 -16.71 -8.21 3.44
CA ALA A 203 -17.80 -7.27 3.14
C ALA A 203 -17.33 -5.80 3.19
N PHE A 204 -16.50 -5.44 4.18
CA PHE A 204 -15.95 -4.07 4.28
C PHE A 204 -15.07 -3.71 3.09
N LEU A 205 -14.15 -4.58 2.69
CA LEU A 205 -13.32 -4.38 1.49
C LEU A 205 -14.20 -4.26 0.23
N LYS A 206 -15.21 -5.12 0.10
CA LYS A 206 -16.17 -5.05 -1.02
C LYS A 206 -16.89 -3.71 -1.06
N ALA A 207 -17.44 -3.26 0.06
CA ALA A 207 -18.15 -1.99 0.16
C ALA A 207 -17.22 -0.80 -0.20
N VAL A 208 -16.01 -0.77 0.33
CA VAL A 208 -15.00 0.26 0.00
C VAL A 208 -14.67 0.24 -1.50
N ALA A 209 -14.39 -0.94 -2.08
CA ALA A 209 -14.04 -1.05 -3.50
C ALA A 209 -15.18 -0.57 -4.41
N LEU A 210 -16.42 -0.95 -4.11
CA LEU A 210 -17.60 -0.53 -4.88
C LEU A 210 -17.87 0.98 -4.75
N GLU A 211 -17.76 1.56 -3.55
CA GLU A 211 -17.92 3.00 -3.37
C GLU A 211 -16.80 3.79 -4.07
N VAL A 212 -15.56 3.32 -4.00
CA VAL A 212 -14.44 3.88 -4.77
C VAL A 212 -14.74 3.85 -6.27
N ARG A 213 -15.17 2.72 -6.82
CA ARG A 213 -15.55 2.58 -8.24
C ARG A 213 -16.68 3.51 -8.65
N LYS A 214 -17.68 3.69 -7.81
CA LYS A 214 -18.77 4.64 -8.04
C LYS A 214 -18.25 6.06 -8.24
N GLN A 215 -17.20 6.46 -7.51
CA GLN A 215 -16.63 7.82 -7.58
C GLN A 215 -15.62 8.01 -8.74
N VAL A 216 -14.87 6.98 -9.10
CA VAL A 216 -13.81 7.12 -10.10
C VAL A 216 -14.12 6.44 -11.45
N GLY A 217 -15.21 5.65 -11.54
CA GLY A 217 -15.55 4.89 -12.74
C GLY A 217 -14.68 3.63 -12.93
N ASP A 218 -14.95 2.90 -14.01
CA ASP A 218 -14.33 1.59 -14.26
C ASP A 218 -12.93 1.68 -14.86
N ASP A 219 -12.63 2.72 -15.63
CA ASP A 219 -11.37 2.90 -16.34
C ASP A 219 -10.24 3.45 -15.45
N TYR A 220 -10.57 4.07 -14.32
CA TYR A 220 -9.54 4.63 -13.43
C TYR A 220 -8.79 3.51 -12.70
N PRO A 221 -7.42 3.51 -12.71
CA PRO A 221 -6.64 2.47 -12.05
C PRO A 221 -6.86 2.43 -10.54
N VAL A 222 -7.46 1.35 -10.03
CA VAL A 222 -7.65 1.08 -8.61
C VAL A 222 -6.93 -0.20 -8.25
N TRP A 223 -5.91 -0.10 -7.42
CA TRP A 223 -5.09 -1.22 -6.94
C TRP A 223 -5.29 -1.43 -5.44
N ILE A 224 -4.74 -2.51 -4.91
CA ILE A 224 -4.67 -2.77 -3.48
C ILE A 224 -3.29 -3.29 -3.08
N LYS A 225 -2.73 -2.79 -1.98
CA LYS A 225 -1.72 -3.53 -1.24
C LYS A 225 -2.44 -4.45 -0.28
N LEU A 226 -2.32 -5.77 -0.50
CA LEU A 226 -3.04 -6.78 0.25
C LEU A 226 -2.12 -7.58 1.16
N GLY A 227 -2.47 -7.65 2.43
CA GLY A 227 -1.90 -8.60 3.35
C GLY A 227 -2.49 -9.99 3.12
N VAL A 228 -1.70 -10.89 2.54
CA VAL A 228 -2.17 -12.23 2.15
C VAL A 228 -2.14 -13.21 3.33
N ALA A 229 -1.21 -13.04 4.24
CA ALA A 229 -1.12 -13.87 5.46
C ALA A 229 -0.51 -13.06 6.61
N GLY A 230 -0.69 -13.53 7.85
CA GLY A 230 -0.08 -12.91 9.02
C GLY A 230 -0.70 -13.42 10.31
N LEU A 231 0.02 -13.25 11.41
CA LEU A 231 -0.20 -13.89 12.73
C LEU A 231 -0.21 -15.43 12.62
N ARG A 232 0.10 -16.07 13.72
CA ARG A 232 0.07 -17.53 13.82
C ARG A 232 -1.32 -18.02 14.21
N GLU A 233 -1.81 -17.53 15.32
CA GLU A 233 -3.10 -17.92 15.87
C GLU A 233 -4.18 -16.91 15.45
N MET A 234 -5.32 -17.40 14.99
CA MET A 234 -6.44 -16.59 14.49
C MET A 234 -6.02 -15.54 13.45
N GLY A 235 -4.87 -15.74 12.81
CA GLY A 235 -4.38 -14.88 11.72
C GLY A 235 -5.11 -15.19 10.41
N LEU A 236 -4.79 -14.39 9.39
CA LEU A 236 -5.22 -14.68 8.02
C LEU A 236 -4.33 -15.79 7.45
N THR A 237 -4.92 -16.89 7.04
CA THR A 237 -4.21 -17.99 6.37
C THR A 237 -3.89 -17.62 4.92
N ILE A 238 -2.84 -18.25 4.35
CA ILE A 238 -2.47 -18.04 2.93
C ILE A 238 -3.64 -18.35 2.01
N SER A 239 -4.40 -19.43 2.29
CA SER A 239 -5.58 -19.82 1.51
C SER A 239 -6.67 -18.76 1.55
N GLU A 240 -7.01 -18.24 2.73
CA GLU A 240 -8.00 -17.16 2.86
C GLU A 240 -7.53 -15.88 2.16
N GLY A 241 -6.26 -15.48 2.34
CA GLY A 241 -5.70 -14.30 1.67
C GLY A 241 -5.69 -14.44 0.14
N ALA A 242 -5.44 -15.64 -0.39
CA ALA A 242 -5.54 -15.91 -1.83
C ALA A 242 -6.99 -15.78 -2.33
N GLN A 243 -7.99 -16.21 -1.53
CA GLN A 243 -9.41 -16.00 -1.85
C GLN A 243 -9.81 -14.51 -1.76
N VAL A 244 -9.24 -13.74 -0.82
CA VAL A 244 -9.43 -12.28 -0.81
C VAL A 244 -8.87 -11.65 -2.09
N ALA A 245 -7.68 -12.06 -2.54
CA ALA A 245 -7.10 -11.56 -3.78
C ALA A 245 -7.97 -11.90 -5.01
N ARG A 246 -8.57 -13.11 -5.06
CA ARG A 246 -9.54 -13.49 -6.09
C ARG A 246 -10.76 -12.57 -6.05
N ALA A 247 -11.33 -12.33 -4.87
CA ALA A 247 -12.47 -11.42 -4.71
C ALA A 247 -12.14 -9.98 -5.13
N CYS A 248 -10.88 -9.52 -4.99
CA CYS A 248 -10.44 -8.22 -5.50
C CYS A 248 -10.69 -8.08 -7.01
N ALA A 249 -10.49 -9.13 -7.82
CA ALA A 249 -10.79 -9.11 -9.24
C ALA A 249 -12.30 -8.91 -9.49
N GLU A 250 -13.14 -9.58 -8.72
CA GLU A 250 -14.61 -9.44 -8.79
C GLU A 250 -15.07 -8.02 -8.37
N TYR A 251 -14.35 -7.39 -7.44
CA TYR A 251 -14.59 -6.00 -7.00
C TYR A 251 -13.97 -4.95 -7.94
N ARG A 252 -13.48 -5.38 -9.12
CA ARG A 252 -12.87 -4.52 -10.15
C ARG A 252 -11.62 -3.77 -9.67
N ILE A 253 -10.85 -4.37 -8.75
CA ILE A 253 -9.51 -3.92 -8.40
C ILE A 253 -8.57 -4.47 -9.48
N ASN A 254 -7.73 -3.61 -10.08
CA ASN A 254 -6.97 -3.96 -11.29
C ASN A 254 -5.65 -4.68 -11.01
N CYS A 255 -5.09 -4.57 -9.80
CA CYS A 255 -3.82 -5.17 -9.42
C CYS A 255 -3.71 -5.34 -7.91
N VAL A 256 -3.09 -6.42 -7.46
CA VAL A 256 -2.75 -6.67 -6.06
C VAL A 256 -1.23 -6.60 -5.86
N GLU A 257 -0.78 -5.68 -4.99
CA GLU A 257 0.57 -5.71 -4.45
C GLU A 257 0.60 -6.62 -3.22
N ILE A 258 1.33 -7.76 -3.32
CA ILE A 258 1.41 -8.78 -2.28
C ILE A 258 2.23 -8.29 -1.10
N SER A 259 1.67 -8.38 0.10
CA SER A 259 2.32 -8.03 1.37
C SER A 259 1.84 -8.96 2.50
N PHE A 260 2.19 -8.64 3.75
CA PHE A 260 1.68 -9.35 4.92
C PHE A 260 0.53 -8.57 5.60
N ALA A 261 -0.35 -9.29 6.31
CA ALA A 261 -1.53 -8.73 6.98
C ALA A 261 -1.14 -8.07 8.31
N ILE A 262 -1.27 -8.77 9.42
CA ILE A 262 -0.85 -8.33 10.75
C ILE A 262 0.35 -9.18 11.15
N GLY A 263 1.52 -8.56 11.31
CA GLY A 263 2.77 -9.29 11.53
C GLY A 263 3.25 -10.09 10.30
N MET A 264 4.53 -10.40 10.27
CA MET A 264 5.13 -11.25 9.23
C MET A 264 4.66 -12.70 9.43
N PRO A 265 4.21 -13.41 8.39
CA PRO A 265 3.90 -14.83 8.49
C PRO A 265 5.12 -15.64 8.95
N GLU A 266 4.88 -16.63 9.79
CA GLU A 266 5.93 -17.58 10.23
C GLU A 266 6.38 -18.49 9.06
N GLY A 267 7.58 -19.04 9.18
CA GLY A 267 8.14 -20.00 8.22
C GLY A 267 8.71 -19.38 6.95
N LEU A 268 8.62 -18.05 6.78
CA LEU A 268 9.24 -17.38 5.63
C LEU A 268 10.74 -17.11 5.91
N ASP A 269 11.60 -17.44 4.94
CA ASP A 269 13.01 -17.06 5.01
C ASP A 269 13.21 -15.57 4.72
N THR A 270 13.13 -14.76 5.77
CA THR A 270 13.32 -13.30 5.66
C THR A 270 14.78 -12.89 5.44
N ARG A 271 15.75 -13.82 5.52
CA ARG A 271 17.17 -13.58 5.24
C ARG A 271 17.46 -13.64 3.75
N GLY A 272 16.72 -14.48 3.02
CA GLY A 272 16.76 -14.58 1.56
C GLY A 272 16.23 -13.35 0.84
N GLU A 273 16.19 -13.41 -0.49
CA GLU A 273 15.51 -12.45 -1.35
C GLU A 273 14.07 -12.88 -1.63
N ALA A 274 13.20 -11.90 -1.93
CA ALA A 274 11.79 -12.12 -2.23
C ALA A 274 11.05 -13.05 -1.25
N PRO A 275 11.15 -12.85 0.09
CA PRO A 275 10.58 -13.78 1.09
C PRO A 275 9.08 -13.98 0.98
N LEU A 276 8.36 -13.07 0.34
CA LEU A 276 6.91 -13.18 0.12
C LEU A 276 6.54 -13.88 -1.20
N LEU A 277 7.51 -14.41 -1.95
CA LEU A 277 7.25 -15.13 -3.21
C LEU A 277 6.29 -16.33 -3.03
N PRO A 278 6.37 -17.14 -1.96
CA PRO A 278 5.40 -18.22 -1.73
C PRO A 278 3.95 -17.71 -1.59
N LEU A 279 3.74 -16.53 -0.99
CA LEU A 279 2.42 -15.90 -0.91
C LEU A 279 1.92 -15.47 -2.31
N ALA A 280 2.82 -14.90 -3.13
CA ALA A 280 2.49 -14.50 -4.48
C ALA A 280 2.15 -15.73 -5.37
N GLN A 281 2.84 -16.85 -5.19
CA GLN A 281 2.55 -18.11 -5.89
C GLN A 281 1.15 -18.64 -5.53
N ALA A 282 0.79 -18.67 -4.26
CA ALA A 282 -0.54 -19.06 -3.81
C ALA A 282 -1.65 -18.15 -4.36
N VAL A 283 -1.41 -16.85 -4.36
CA VAL A 283 -2.33 -15.88 -4.96
C VAL A 283 -2.45 -16.11 -6.47
N ARG A 284 -1.32 -16.31 -7.19
CA ARG A 284 -1.31 -16.58 -8.63
C ARG A 284 -2.16 -17.80 -9.00
N GLN A 285 -2.09 -18.87 -8.20
CA GLN A 285 -2.94 -20.05 -8.39
C GLN A 285 -4.43 -19.73 -8.26
N ALA A 286 -4.80 -18.85 -7.31
CA ALA A 286 -6.19 -18.49 -7.05
C ALA A 286 -6.78 -17.51 -8.08
N VAL A 287 -5.98 -16.55 -8.58
CA VAL A 287 -6.46 -15.49 -9.49
C VAL A 287 -6.26 -15.81 -10.97
N GLY A 288 -5.52 -16.88 -11.30
CA GLY A 288 -5.18 -17.26 -12.67
C GLY A 288 -4.05 -16.42 -13.29
N PRO A 289 -3.59 -16.75 -14.51
CA PRO A 289 -2.36 -16.20 -15.09
C PRO A 289 -2.48 -14.74 -15.53
N SER A 290 -3.66 -14.25 -15.85
CA SER A 290 -3.88 -12.92 -16.44
C SER A 290 -4.06 -11.80 -15.44
N TYR A 291 -4.40 -12.09 -14.18
CA TYR A 291 -4.64 -11.02 -13.18
C TYR A 291 -3.32 -10.42 -12.71
N PRO A 292 -3.13 -9.08 -12.78
CA PRO A 292 -1.86 -8.44 -12.47
C PRO A 292 -1.50 -8.51 -10.98
N LEU A 293 -0.27 -8.89 -10.69
CA LEU A 293 0.31 -8.91 -9.34
C LEU A 293 1.61 -8.12 -9.30
N ALA A 294 1.87 -7.49 -8.16
CA ALA A 294 3.14 -6.89 -7.79
C ALA A 294 3.68 -7.55 -6.52
N LEU A 295 4.99 -7.67 -6.38
CA LEU A 295 5.62 -8.25 -5.20
C LEU A 295 6.55 -7.27 -4.53
N VAL A 296 6.38 -7.05 -3.23
CA VAL A 296 7.25 -6.24 -2.39
C VAL A 296 8.05 -7.12 -1.44
N ASN A 297 9.11 -6.55 -0.91
CA ASN A 297 9.96 -7.07 0.16
C ASN A 297 11.14 -7.92 -0.30
N GLY A 298 12.31 -7.59 0.28
CA GLY A 298 13.52 -8.40 0.29
C GLY A 298 14.36 -8.40 -0.98
N PHE A 299 13.95 -7.79 -2.08
CA PHE A 299 14.76 -7.72 -3.30
C PHE A 299 16.07 -6.99 -3.08
N ARG A 300 17.19 -7.60 -3.50
CA ARG A 300 18.54 -7.06 -3.37
C ARG A 300 19.34 -7.12 -4.68
N SER A 301 19.02 -8.04 -5.57
CA SER A 301 19.76 -8.22 -6.83
C SER A 301 18.83 -8.09 -8.05
N ARG A 302 19.38 -7.54 -9.12
CA ARG A 302 18.71 -7.48 -10.42
C ARG A 302 18.36 -8.89 -10.92
N ALA A 303 19.25 -9.86 -10.72
CA ALA A 303 19.04 -11.25 -11.18
C ALA A 303 17.76 -11.86 -10.58
N VAL A 304 17.55 -11.76 -9.26
CA VAL A 304 16.34 -12.27 -8.61
C VAL A 304 15.09 -11.49 -9.03
N MET A 305 15.18 -10.17 -9.25
CA MET A 305 14.06 -9.40 -9.79
C MET A 305 13.64 -9.90 -11.17
N GLU A 306 14.61 -10.15 -12.06
CA GLU A 306 14.38 -10.69 -13.41
C GLU A 306 13.85 -12.12 -13.37
N GLU A 307 14.40 -12.98 -12.52
CA GLU A 307 13.93 -14.36 -12.31
C GLU A 307 12.44 -14.38 -11.89
N VAL A 308 12.09 -13.59 -10.88
CA VAL A 308 10.72 -13.50 -10.36
C VAL A 308 9.75 -12.98 -11.44
N LEU A 309 10.14 -12.00 -12.26
CA LEU A 309 9.31 -11.53 -13.38
C LEU A 309 9.18 -12.60 -14.49
N THR A 310 10.27 -13.27 -14.83
CA THR A 310 10.32 -14.29 -15.87
C THR A 310 9.50 -15.52 -15.50
N SER A 311 9.38 -15.83 -14.20
CA SER A 311 8.52 -16.91 -13.71
C SER A 311 7.02 -16.69 -14.00
N GLY A 312 6.61 -15.46 -14.35
CA GLY A 312 5.21 -15.09 -14.59
C GLY A 312 4.34 -14.98 -13.34
N VAL A 313 4.89 -15.25 -12.15
CA VAL A 313 4.14 -15.14 -10.88
C VAL A 313 3.66 -13.73 -10.65
N VAL A 314 4.49 -12.73 -10.92
CA VAL A 314 4.12 -11.32 -10.80
C VAL A 314 4.56 -10.52 -12.03
N GLN A 315 3.98 -9.36 -12.23
CA GLN A 315 4.23 -8.46 -13.35
C GLN A 315 5.09 -7.26 -12.97
N LEU A 316 5.16 -6.93 -11.65
CA LEU A 316 5.89 -5.77 -11.14
C LEU A 316 6.73 -6.13 -9.92
N ILE A 317 7.92 -5.52 -9.84
CA ILE A 317 8.80 -5.53 -8.66
C ILE A 317 8.60 -4.24 -7.89
N SER A 318 8.30 -4.38 -6.61
CA SER A 318 8.03 -3.26 -5.71
C SER A 318 9.18 -3.08 -4.72
N LEU A 319 9.81 -1.90 -4.74
CA LEU A 319 10.95 -1.55 -3.91
C LEU A 319 10.59 -0.43 -2.92
N CYS A 320 11.12 -0.50 -1.70
CA CYS A 320 10.94 0.53 -0.67
C CYS A 320 12.29 1.09 -0.23
N ARG A 321 12.93 0.46 0.76
CA ARG A 321 14.20 0.92 1.35
C ARG A 321 15.36 1.08 0.37
N PRO A 322 15.50 0.23 -0.66
CA PRO A 322 16.50 0.47 -1.71
C PRO A 322 16.36 1.85 -2.36
N LEU A 323 15.14 2.28 -2.66
CA LEU A 323 14.87 3.58 -3.29
C LEU A 323 14.90 4.78 -2.32
N ILE A 324 14.92 4.53 -1.00
CA ILE A 324 15.22 5.56 0.01
C ILE A 324 16.73 5.82 0.03
N ALA A 325 17.53 4.77 -0.08
CA ALA A 325 18.98 4.87 -0.09
C ALA A 325 19.48 5.45 -1.42
N GLU A 326 18.93 4.96 -2.53
CA GLU A 326 19.43 5.20 -3.89
C GLU A 326 18.25 5.41 -4.86
N PRO A 327 17.73 6.67 -4.98
CA PRO A 327 16.60 6.96 -5.84
C PRO A 327 16.84 6.67 -7.33
N ASP A 328 18.09 6.67 -7.79
CA ASP A 328 18.51 6.43 -9.18
C ASP A 328 18.93 4.96 -9.46
N LEU A 329 18.67 4.07 -8.50
CA LEU A 329 18.96 2.62 -8.63
C LEU A 329 18.43 2.01 -9.93
N PRO A 330 17.17 2.27 -10.39
CA PRO A 330 16.67 1.70 -11.63
C PRO A 330 17.51 2.07 -12.86
N ASN A 331 17.94 3.32 -12.98
CA ASN A 331 18.81 3.74 -14.09
C ASN A 331 20.19 3.08 -13.99
N LYS A 332 20.81 3.02 -12.80
CA LYS A 332 22.08 2.34 -12.60
C LYS A 332 22.01 0.86 -12.97
N MET A 333 20.91 0.19 -12.61
CA MET A 333 20.69 -1.21 -13.00
C MET A 333 20.49 -1.36 -14.53
N ARG A 334 19.77 -0.43 -15.17
CA ARG A 334 19.57 -0.43 -16.62
C ARG A 334 20.87 -0.26 -17.39
N GLU A 335 21.74 0.60 -16.92
CA GLU A 335 23.04 0.93 -17.50
C GLU A 335 24.14 -0.08 -17.14
N GLY A 336 23.83 -1.08 -16.31
CA GLY A 336 24.82 -2.07 -15.85
C GLY A 336 25.82 -1.54 -14.81
N ARG A 337 25.61 -0.33 -14.30
CA ARG A 337 26.46 0.29 -13.24
C ARG A 337 26.20 -0.28 -11.85
N SER A 338 25.06 -0.94 -11.64
CA SER A 338 24.73 -1.66 -10.42
C SER A 338 23.96 -2.93 -10.76
N VAL A 339 24.23 -4.01 -10.04
CA VAL A 339 23.47 -5.29 -10.10
C VAL A 339 22.93 -5.67 -8.73
N GLN A 340 23.32 -4.96 -7.69
CA GLN A 340 22.93 -5.17 -6.30
C GLN A 340 22.45 -3.85 -5.67
N VAL A 341 21.52 -3.93 -4.70
CA VAL A 341 21.15 -2.77 -3.91
C VAL A 341 22.16 -2.52 -2.79
N VAL A 342 22.51 -1.27 -2.55
CA VAL A 342 23.39 -0.88 -1.45
C VAL A 342 22.70 -0.93 -0.07
N CYS A 343 21.37 -0.97 -0.04
CA CYS A 343 20.57 -0.98 1.19
C CYS A 343 20.77 -2.26 2.00
N VAL A 344 21.29 -2.15 3.21
CA VAL A 344 21.59 -3.27 4.14
C VAL A 344 20.41 -3.63 5.06
N ARG A 345 19.22 -3.07 4.86
CA ARG A 345 17.98 -3.32 5.61
C ARG A 345 18.10 -3.09 7.13
N CYS A 346 18.87 -2.11 7.55
CA CYS A 346 19.13 -1.78 8.96
C CYS A 346 17.98 -1.01 9.65
N ASP A 347 16.91 -0.69 8.92
CA ASP A 347 15.75 0.10 9.36
C ASP A 347 16.06 1.54 9.87
N ARG A 348 17.26 2.06 9.62
CA ARG A 348 17.68 3.44 9.92
C ARG A 348 17.20 4.43 8.83
N CYS A 349 15.94 4.33 8.42
CA CYS A 349 15.35 5.23 7.41
C CYS A 349 14.46 6.30 8.04
N TRP A 350 14.04 6.09 9.28
CA TRP A 350 13.08 6.95 9.94
C TRP A 350 13.75 8.13 10.63
N PRO A 351 13.22 9.34 10.48
CA PRO A 351 13.80 10.51 11.11
C PRO A 351 13.60 10.48 12.63
N GLU A 352 14.62 10.87 13.36
CA GLU A 352 14.55 11.05 14.82
C GLU A 352 13.65 12.24 15.22
N LYS A 353 13.55 13.24 14.34
CA LYS A 353 12.75 14.46 14.57
C LYS A 353 11.68 14.64 13.52
N PRO A 354 10.46 15.09 13.92
CA PRO A 354 9.38 15.39 12.97
C PRO A 354 9.81 16.37 11.87
N GLY A 355 9.22 16.22 10.67
CA GLY A 355 9.40 17.12 9.52
C GLY A 355 10.71 16.95 8.75
N LYS A 356 11.61 16.07 9.18
CA LYS A 356 12.85 15.78 8.43
C LYS A 356 12.60 14.89 7.19
N GLY A 357 11.57 14.03 7.27
CA GLY A 357 11.27 13.04 6.25
C GLY A 357 12.20 11.83 6.29
N ILE A 358 11.83 10.80 5.54
CA ILE A 358 12.65 9.58 5.44
C ILE A 358 13.93 9.85 4.65
N ALA A 359 15.04 9.25 5.08
CA ALA A 359 16.34 9.24 4.40
C ALA A 359 17.17 8.03 4.86
N CYS A 360 18.14 7.62 4.09
CA CYS A 360 19.10 6.61 4.57
C CYS A 360 20.08 7.25 5.56
N HIS A 361 20.13 6.73 6.79
CA HIS A 361 21.05 7.19 7.86
C HIS A 361 22.14 6.17 8.18
N ASN A 362 22.35 5.19 7.32
CA ASN A 362 23.43 4.21 7.48
C ASN A 362 24.72 4.76 6.84
N GLU A 363 25.75 4.99 7.63
CA GLU A 363 27.03 5.58 7.21
C GLU A 363 27.70 4.76 6.11
N LYS A 364 27.78 3.43 6.26
CA LYS A 364 28.38 2.54 5.25
C LYS A 364 27.66 2.61 3.90
N VAL A 365 26.32 2.76 3.93
CA VAL A 365 25.53 2.93 2.71
C VAL A 365 25.81 4.29 2.08
N GLN A 366 25.92 5.35 2.89
CA GLN A 366 26.25 6.69 2.40
C GLN A 366 27.67 6.78 1.81
N GLU A 367 28.64 6.08 2.41
CA GLU A 367 30.01 5.97 1.88
C GLU A 367 30.03 5.23 0.54
N ALA A 368 29.28 4.13 0.40
CA ALA A 368 29.20 3.35 -0.85
C ALA A 368 28.50 4.12 -2.01
N LEU A 369 27.79 5.21 -1.71
CA LEU A 369 27.08 6.04 -2.70
C LEU A 369 27.88 7.30 -3.10
N ARG A 370 29.00 7.60 -2.44
CA ARG A 370 29.93 8.69 -2.78
C ARG A 370 30.89 8.27 -3.87
#